data_ad104ee26f6e9041595ff45f71367035
#
_entry.id   ad104ee26f6e9041595ff45f71367035
#
_cell.length_a   1.000
_cell.length_b   1.000
_cell.length_c   1.000
_cell.angle_alpha   90.00
_cell.angle_beta   90.00
_cell.angle_gamma   90.00
#
_symmetry.space_group_name_H-M   'P 1'
#
loop_
_entity.id
_entity.type
_entity.pdbx_description
1 polymer ?
#
loop_
_entity_poly.entity_id
_entity_poly.type
_entity_poly.pdbx_seq_one_letter_code
_entity_poly.pdbx_strand_id
1 'polypeptide(L)'
;SDWSSDVCSSDLGADLYLELLYRQLEKIEKLRLNPIPSHKVRTPNFPDIPELSVNYLVTPEARKVAGKMLTRARNSIEIDRLTESLETCFGEADTKSMRAINFHRMRTLAGELGVFKIEFYVDSGLIEFAMNASLEVKEMLVDNLDDVYKRDLSVTSTGLEVLALANVGPEVSMTQAVNALRRISDALPSFIKFM
;
A
#
# COMPACT_ATOMS: atom_id res chain seq x y z
N SER A 1 -21.11 -37.42 -49.06
CA SER A 1 -20.26 -36.25 -48.88
C SER A 1 -20.65 -35.54 -47.58
N ASP A 2 -19.89 -35.87 -46.56
CA ASP A 2 -20.04 -35.41 -45.18
C ASP A 2 -19.37 -34.07 -44.99
N TRP A 3 -20.15 -33.03 -44.84
CA TRP A 3 -19.74 -31.69 -44.46
C TRP A 3 -20.45 -31.19 -43.19
N SER A 4 -20.95 -32.05 -42.31
CA SER A 4 -21.76 -31.62 -41.15
C SER A 4 -21.14 -31.92 -39.80
N SER A 5 -19.86 -32.38 -39.70
CA SER A 5 -19.29 -32.75 -38.41
C SER A 5 -18.23 -31.79 -37.85
N ASP A 6 -17.77 -30.78 -38.61
CA ASP A 6 -16.68 -29.91 -38.15
C ASP A 6 -17.13 -28.57 -37.53
N VAL A 7 -18.43 -28.22 -37.63
CA VAL A 7 -18.95 -26.93 -37.12
C VAL A 7 -19.27 -27.00 -35.62
N CYS A 8 -19.58 -28.19 -35.09
CA CYS A 8 -19.95 -28.32 -33.67
C CYS A 8 -18.79 -28.28 -32.66
N SER A 9 -17.55 -28.60 -33.08
CA SER A 9 -16.43 -28.64 -32.15
C SER A 9 -15.77 -27.28 -31.91
N SER A 10 -15.86 -26.36 -32.89
CA SER A 10 -15.32 -25.01 -32.76
C SER A 10 -16.21 -24.10 -31.89
N ASP A 11 -17.52 -24.23 -31.98
CA ASP A 11 -18.47 -23.41 -31.21
C ASP A 11 -18.47 -23.80 -29.74
N LEU A 12 -18.42 -25.11 -29.41
CA LEU A 12 -18.29 -25.60 -28.03
C LEU A 12 -16.95 -25.17 -27.39
N GLY A 13 -15.87 -25.09 -28.16
CA GLY A 13 -14.57 -24.61 -27.70
C GLY A 13 -14.58 -23.10 -27.42
N ALA A 14 -15.26 -22.33 -28.26
CA ALA A 14 -15.40 -20.88 -28.06
C ALA A 14 -16.27 -20.54 -26.84
N ASP A 15 -17.40 -21.24 -26.65
CA ASP A 15 -18.28 -21.05 -25.49
C ASP A 15 -17.58 -21.43 -24.17
N LEU A 16 -16.86 -22.55 -24.15
CA LEU A 16 -16.08 -22.96 -22.98
C LEU A 16 -14.96 -21.95 -22.66
N TYR A 17 -14.30 -21.42 -23.70
CA TYR A 17 -13.27 -20.41 -23.52
C TYR A 17 -13.86 -19.11 -22.95
N LEU A 18 -14.99 -18.66 -23.48
CA LEU A 18 -15.69 -17.47 -22.97
C LEU A 18 -16.14 -17.67 -21.51
N GLU A 19 -16.68 -18.84 -21.17
CA GLU A 19 -17.07 -19.15 -19.80
C GLU A 19 -15.87 -19.12 -18.84
N LEU A 20 -14.74 -19.70 -19.25
CA LEU A 20 -13.49 -19.64 -18.47
C LEU A 20 -12.99 -18.21 -18.33
N LEU A 21 -13.06 -17.41 -19.39
CA LEU A 21 -12.68 -16.00 -19.37
C LEU A 21 -13.58 -15.20 -18.42
N TYR A 22 -14.92 -15.38 -18.48
CA TYR A 22 -15.86 -14.72 -17.56
C TYR A 22 -15.59 -15.11 -16.10
N ARG A 23 -15.34 -16.38 -15.81
CA ARG A 23 -14.98 -16.85 -14.46
C ARG A 23 -13.68 -16.23 -13.98
N GLN A 24 -12.68 -16.02 -14.85
CA GLN A 24 -11.44 -15.33 -14.49
C GLN A 24 -11.68 -13.83 -14.25
N LEU A 25 -12.49 -13.17 -15.06
CA LEU A 25 -12.87 -11.77 -14.88
C LEU A 25 -13.61 -11.56 -13.55
N GLU A 26 -14.57 -12.43 -13.21
CA GLU A 26 -15.25 -12.39 -11.91
C GLU A 26 -14.29 -12.56 -10.73
N LYS A 27 -13.31 -13.46 -10.84
CA LYS A 27 -12.27 -13.60 -9.82
C LYS A 27 -11.43 -12.35 -9.67
N ILE A 28 -11.03 -11.73 -10.80
CA ILE A 28 -10.26 -10.48 -10.81
C ILE A 28 -11.06 -9.35 -10.17
N GLU A 29 -12.36 -9.22 -10.50
CA GLU A 29 -13.22 -8.21 -9.89
C GLU A 29 -13.38 -8.40 -8.38
N LYS A 30 -13.50 -9.66 -7.91
CA LYS A 30 -13.55 -9.98 -6.47
C LYS A 30 -12.25 -9.68 -5.72
N LEU A 31 -11.11 -9.74 -6.45
CA LEU A 31 -9.79 -9.43 -5.91
C LEU A 31 -9.42 -7.95 -6.04
N ARG A 32 -10.35 -7.09 -6.38
CA ARG A 32 -10.10 -5.66 -6.59
C ARG A 32 -9.82 -4.96 -5.26
N LEU A 33 -8.71 -4.27 -5.21
CA LEU A 33 -8.43 -3.28 -4.17
C LEU A 33 -9.28 -2.04 -4.41
N ASN A 34 -9.69 -1.39 -3.31
CA ASN A 34 -10.40 -0.10 -3.35
C ASN A 34 -9.48 1.00 -2.82
N PRO A 35 -8.61 1.59 -3.67
CA PRO A 35 -7.69 2.62 -3.24
C PRO A 35 -8.45 3.83 -2.68
N ILE A 36 -7.87 4.45 -1.67
CA ILE A 36 -8.39 5.68 -1.08
C ILE A 36 -7.33 6.78 -1.11
N PRO A 37 -7.72 8.05 -1.17
CA PRO A 37 -6.78 9.15 -1.07
C PRO A 37 -5.99 9.10 0.26
N SER A 38 -4.69 9.36 0.21
CA SER A 38 -3.79 9.31 1.38
C SER A 38 -4.27 10.16 2.56
N HIS A 39 -4.90 11.32 2.29
CA HIS A 39 -5.44 12.20 3.33
C HIS A 39 -6.65 11.61 4.08
N LYS A 40 -7.30 10.58 3.55
CA LYS A 40 -8.39 9.85 4.21
C LYS A 40 -7.90 8.70 5.10
N VAL A 41 -6.63 8.33 5.01
CA VAL A 41 -6.04 7.32 5.90
C VAL A 41 -5.90 7.90 7.30
N ARG A 42 -6.58 7.30 8.27
CA ARG A 42 -6.52 7.72 9.67
C ARG A 42 -5.32 7.10 10.37
N THR A 43 -4.63 7.91 11.15
CA THR A 43 -3.47 7.50 11.94
C THR A 43 -3.62 8.01 13.38
N PRO A 44 -4.45 7.35 14.24
CA PRO A 44 -4.79 7.86 15.57
C PRO A 44 -3.58 8.14 16.47
N ASN A 45 -2.51 7.35 16.33
CA ASN A 45 -1.27 7.54 17.09
C ASN A 45 -0.45 8.77 16.64
N PHE A 46 -0.80 9.38 15.50
CA PHE A 46 -0.17 10.58 14.95
C PHE A 46 -1.25 11.61 14.62
N PRO A 47 -1.84 12.27 15.64
CA PRO A 47 -2.90 13.26 15.42
C PRO A 47 -2.40 14.48 14.65
N ASP A 48 -1.14 14.84 14.86
CA ASP A 48 -0.48 15.94 14.16
C ASP A 48 0.34 15.42 12.98
N ILE A 49 0.20 16.07 11.83
CA ILE A 49 1.00 15.76 10.64
C ILE A 49 2.44 16.26 10.90
N PRO A 50 3.45 15.38 10.87
CA PRO A 50 4.82 15.80 11.05
C PRO A 50 5.27 16.77 9.95
N GLU A 51 5.99 17.80 10.32
CA GLU A 51 6.51 18.83 9.41
C GLU A 51 7.99 18.64 9.12
N LEU A 52 8.43 19.10 7.95
CA LEU A 52 9.84 19.15 7.58
C LEU A 52 10.60 20.10 8.52
N SER A 53 11.82 19.70 8.90
CA SER A 53 12.63 20.42 9.84
C SER A 53 13.10 21.78 9.31
N VAL A 54 13.17 22.77 10.21
CA VAL A 54 13.77 24.08 9.90
C VAL A 54 15.28 23.98 9.66
N ASN A 55 15.93 22.95 10.17
CA ASN A 55 17.37 22.73 9.96
C ASN A 55 17.65 22.10 8.59
N TYR A 56 16.68 21.35 8.04
CA TYR A 56 16.79 20.74 6.73
C TYR A 56 16.43 21.71 5.60
N LEU A 57 15.25 22.32 5.71
CA LEU A 57 14.79 23.36 4.78
C LEU A 57 14.68 24.69 5.51
N VAL A 58 15.74 25.49 5.42
CA VAL A 58 15.90 26.74 6.20
C VAL A 58 14.79 27.74 5.87
N THR A 59 14.42 27.88 4.59
CA THR A 59 13.42 28.87 4.20
C THR A 59 11.99 28.36 4.45
N PRO A 60 11.12 29.19 5.07
CA PRO A 60 9.71 28.82 5.30
C PRO A 60 8.96 28.46 4.02
N GLU A 61 9.27 29.17 2.92
CA GLU A 61 8.66 28.96 1.62
C GLU A 61 8.98 27.58 1.06
N ALA A 62 10.27 27.16 1.13
CA ALA A 62 10.68 25.82 0.69
C ALA A 62 9.98 24.72 1.51
N ARG A 63 9.90 24.87 2.84
CA ARG A 63 9.17 23.92 3.70
C ARG A 63 7.69 23.84 3.35
N LYS A 64 7.05 24.99 3.12
CA LYS A 64 5.63 25.05 2.75
C LYS A 64 5.36 24.39 1.39
N VAL A 65 6.22 24.63 0.40
CA VAL A 65 6.11 24.03 -0.94
C VAL A 65 6.32 22.52 -0.85
N ALA A 66 7.42 22.07 -0.25
CA ALA A 66 7.71 20.64 -0.10
C ALA A 66 6.63 19.90 0.72
N GLY A 67 6.16 20.49 1.83
CA GLY A 67 5.08 19.93 2.62
C GLY A 67 3.76 19.79 1.83
N LYS A 68 3.42 20.77 1.00
CA LYS A 68 2.27 20.68 0.10
C LYS A 68 2.44 19.58 -0.95
N MET A 69 3.65 19.42 -1.51
CA MET A 69 3.93 18.36 -2.48
C MET A 69 3.79 16.99 -1.84
N LEU A 70 4.34 16.77 -0.65
CA LEU A 70 4.17 15.54 0.13
C LEU A 70 2.69 15.23 0.40
N THR A 71 1.92 16.23 0.84
CA THR A 71 0.49 16.06 1.15
C THR A 71 -0.35 15.74 -0.09
N ARG A 72 0.05 16.25 -1.27
CA ARG A 72 -0.68 16.09 -2.54
C ARG A 72 -0.23 14.89 -3.36
N ALA A 73 0.83 14.22 -2.97
CA ALA A 73 1.31 13.04 -3.66
C ALA A 73 0.20 11.99 -3.77
N ARG A 74 0.01 11.47 -4.98
CA ARG A 74 -1.06 10.54 -5.32
C ARG A 74 -0.66 9.08 -5.11
N ASN A 75 0.64 8.82 -5.22
CA ASN A 75 1.21 7.49 -5.10
C ASN A 75 2.60 7.54 -4.43
N SER A 76 3.06 6.39 -3.99
CA SER A 76 4.36 6.23 -3.30
C SER A 76 5.54 6.62 -4.19
N ILE A 77 5.45 6.43 -5.50
CA ILE A 77 6.51 6.80 -6.46
C ILE A 77 6.72 8.32 -6.48
N GLU A 78 5.65 9.10 -6.38
CA GLU A 78 5.75 10.57 -6.31
C GLU A 78 6.47 11.02 -5.03
N ILE A 79 6.22 10.34 -3.88
CA ILE A 79 6.93 10.60 -2.64
C ILE A 79 8.42 10.28 -2.77
N ASP A 80 8.76 9.14 -3.38
CA ASP A 80 10.16 8.73 -3.56
C ASP A 80 10.91 9.71 -4.47
N ARG A 81 10.32 10.11 -5.60
CA ARG A 81 10.90 11.12 -6.51
C ARG A 81 11.09 12.48 -5.84
N LEU A 82 10.12 12.90 -5.02
CA LEU A 82 10.24 14.15 -4.26
C LEU A 82 11.36 14.04 -3.23
N THR A 83 11.48 12.90 -2.53
CA THR A 83 12.56 12.66 -1.58
C THR A 83 13.93 12.74 -2.25
N GLU A 84 14.13 12.05 -3.38
CA GLU A 84 15.36 12.11 -4.16
C GLU A 84 15.69 13.54 -4.62
N SER A 85 14.69 14.31 -5.05
CA SER A 85 14.87 15.71 -5.45
C SER A 85 15.29 16.59 -4.28
N LEU A 86 14.67 16.40 -3.11
CA LEU A 86 15.03 17.13 -1.90
C LEU A 86 16.46 16.79 -1.44
N GLU A 87 16.82 15.51 -1.43
CA GLU A 87 18.17 15.06 -1.06
C GLU A 87 19.24 15.54 -2.04
N THR A 88 18.93 15.60 -3.34
CA THR A 88 19.83 16.15 -4.36
C THR A 88 20.09 17.64 -4.14
N CYS A 89 19.07 18.40 -3.74
CA CYS A 89 19.17 19.85 -3.57
C CYS A 89 19.70 20.28 -2.19
N PHE A 90 19.39 19.53 -1.14
CA PHE A 90 19.60 19.94 0.26
C PHE A 90 20.42 18.94 1.08
N GLY A 91 20.83 17.81 0.49
CA GLY A 91 21.51 16.73 1.20
C GLY A 91 20.54 15.78 1.88
N GLU A 92 21.08 14.83 2.66
CA GLU A 92 20.28 13.85 3.38
C GLU A 92 19.32 14.51 4.36
N ALA A 93 18.08 14.01 4.40
CA ALA A 93 17.06 14.50 5.30
C ALA A 93 17.42 14.16 6.77
N ASP A 94 17.29 15.15 7.65
CA ASP A 94 17.44 14.91 9.09
C ASP A 94 16.30 14.01 9.61
N THR A 95 16.48 13.48 10.82
CA THR A 95 15.53 12.54 11.46
C THR A 95 14.10 13.09 11.49
N LYS A 96 13.93 14.39 11.78
CA LYS A 96 12.61 15.03 11.82
C LYS A 96 11.98 15.10 10.45
N SER A 97 12.75 15.48 9.43
CA SER A 97 12.27 15.54 8.04
C SER A 97 11.99 14.16 7.47
N MET A 98 12.84 13.17 7.78
CA MET A 98 12.61 11.79 7.40
C MET A 98 11.31 11.22 8.03
N ARG A 99 11.01 11.60 9.26
CA ARG A 99 9.73 11.27 9.91
C ARG A 99 8.54 11.84 9.13
N ALA A 100 8.62 13.11 8.70
CA ALA A 100 7.57 13.73 7.90
C ALA A 100 7.40 13.02 6.55
N ILE A 101 8.49 12.72 5.85
CA ILE A 101 8.48 11.99 4.58
C ILE A 101 7.87 10.60 4.76
N ASN A 102 8.32 9.85 5.76
CA ASN A 102 7.82 8.49 6.03
C ASN A 102 6.34 8.48 6.45
N PHE A 103 5.87 9.51 7.15
CA PHE A 103 4.46 9.66 7.48
C PHE A 103 3.60 9.76 6.20
N HIS A 104 3.99 10.60 5.25
CA HIS A 104 3.28 10.72 3.99
C HIS A 104 3.41 9.46 3.14
N ARG A 105 4.60 8.85 3.10
CA ARG A 105 4.84 7.57 2.40
C ARG A 105 3.96 6.45 2.94
N MET A 106 3.88 6.30 4.26
CA MET A 106 3.02 5.33 4.93
C MET A 106 1.55 5.50 4.55
N ARG A 107 1.03 6.73 4.64
CA ARG A 107 -0.37 7.01 4.29
C ARG A 107 -0.66 6.80 2.81
N THR A 108 0.28 7.12 1.93
CA THR A 108 0.13 6.94 0.49
C THR A 108 0.11 5.46 0.12
N LEU A 109 1.07 4.67 0.59
CA LEU A 109 1.09 3.21 0.42
C LEU A 109 -0.17 2.54 0.98
N ALA A 110 -0.60 2.95 2.17
CA ALA A 110 -1.82 2.45 2.78
C ALA A 110 -3.06 2.77 1.92
N GLY A 111 -3.15 4.00 1.41
CA GLY A 111 -4.23 4.40 0.52
C GLY A 111 -4.27 3.60 -0.78
N GLU A 112 -3.12 3.32 -1.39
CA GLU A 112 -3.00 2.46 -2.58
C GLU A 112 -3.54 1.05 -2.34
N LEU A 113 -3.36 0.53 -1.12
CA LEU A 113 -3.85 -0.79 -0.70
C LEU A 113 -5.29 -0.79 -0.17
N GLY A 114 -5.97 0.36 -0.13
CA GLY A 114 -7.31 0.48 0.43
C GLY A 114 -7.37 0.44 1.96
N VAL A 115 -6.25 0.64 2.62
CA VAL A 115 -6.19 0.77 4.09
C VAL A 115 -6.70 2.14 4.49
N PHE A 116 -7.74 2.18 5.33
CA PHE A 116 -8.34 3.44 5.78
C PHE A 116 -7.91 3.87 7.20
N LYS A 117 -7.27 2.97 7.97
CA LYS A 117 -6.75 3.25 9.32
C LYS A 117 -5.48 2.45 9.56
N ILE A 118 -4.47 3.10 10.16
CA ILE A 118 -3.26 2.46 10.67
C ILE A 118 -3.18 2.76 12.16
N GLU A 119 -3.04 1.74 12.98
CA GLU A 119 -2.94 1.88 14.42
C GLU A 119 -1.74 1.09 14.97
N PHE A 120 -1.00 1.70 15.87
CA PHE A 120 0.19 1.12 16.48
C PHE A 120 -0.09 0.76 17.92
N TYR A 121 0.08 -0.51 18.26
CA TYR A 121 0.03 -1.02 19.63
C TYR A 121 1.47 -1.23 20.11
N VAL A 122 2.08 -0.14 20.58
CA VAL A 122 3.52 -0.06 20.88
C VAL A 122 3.97 -1.11 21.89
N ASP A 123 3.17 -1.35 22.94
CA ASP A 123 3.50 -2.30 24.02
C ASP A 123 3.56 -3.75 23.53
N SER A 124 2.67 -4.12 22.62
CA SER A 124 2.60 -5.47 22.05
C SER A 124 3.46 -5.64 20.79
N GLY A 125 3.97 -4.55 20.22
CA GLY A 125 4.67 -4.60 18.95
C GLY A 125 3.75 -5.01 17.79
N LEU A 126 2.51 -4.52 17.78
CA LEU A 126 1.53 -4.83 16.75
C LEU A 126 1.19 -3.57 15.94
N ILE A 127 1.09 -3.73 14.63
CA ILE A 127 0.59 -2.69 13.71
C ILE A 127 -0.66 -3.23 13.02
N GLU A 128 -1.79 -2.55 13.20
CA GLU A 128 -3.05 -2.87 12.54
C GLU A 128 -3.23 -2.00 11.30
N PHE A 129 -3.51 -2.64 10.15
CA PHE A 129 -3.93 -2.02 8.91
C PHE A 129 -5.40 -2.35 8.66
N ALA A 130 -6.30 -1.48 9.09
CA ALA A 130 -7.73 -1.68 8.85
C ALA A 130 -8.11 -1.33 7.41
N MET A 131 -8.77 -2.26 6.72
CA MET A 131 -9.15 -2.11 5.32
C MET A 131 -10.55 -2.65 5.05
N ASN A 132 -11.28 -1.98 4.17
CA ASN A 132 -12.58 -2.45 3.70
C ASN A 132 -12.40 -3.34 2.47
N ALA A 133 -11.95 -4.57 2.70
CA ALA A 133 -11.70 -5.56 1.66
C ALA A 133 -12.32 -6.90 2.04
N SER A 134 -12.64 -7.71 1.05
CA SER A 134 -13.11 -9.08 1.28
C SER A 134 -11.99 -9.94 1.92
N LEU A 135 -12.38 -11.05 2.52
CA LEU A 135 -11.42 -11.99 3.08
C LEU A 135 -10.45 -12.49 2.00
N GLU A 136 -10.97 -12.78 0.81
CA GLU A 136 -10.18 -13.27 -0.33
C GLU A 136 -9.10 -12.26 -0.75
N VAL A 137 -9.41 -10.95 -0.73
CA VAL A 137 -8.42 -9.90 -1.01
C VAL A 137 -7.34 -9.88 0.06
N LYS A 138 -7.71 -9.95 1.34
CA LYS A 138 -6.75 -9.95 2.44
C LYS A 138 -5.83 -11.18 2.39
N GLU A 139 -6.40 -12.36 2.17
CA GLU A 139 -5.64 -13.61 1.99
C GLU A 139 -4.71 -13.52 0.80
N MET A 140 -5.17 -13.00 -0.34
CA MET A 140 -4.33 -12.79 -1.53
C MET A 140 -3.13 -11.88 -1.24
N LEU A 141 -3.32 -10.79 -0.48
CA LEU A 141 -2.22 -9.88 -0.12
C LEU A 141 -1.14 -10.59 0.70
N VAL A 142 -1.55 -11.52 1.57
CA VAL A 142 -0.62 -12.32 2.39
C VAL A 142 0.00 -13.45 1.57
N ASP A 143 -0.78 -14.16 0.76
CA ASP A 143 -0.34 -15.34 0.02
C ASP A 143 0.74 -15.03 -1.03
N ASN A 144 0.77 -13.82 -1.54
CA ASN A 144 1.80 -13.38 -2.50
C ASN A 144 3.12 -12.96 -1.83
N LEU A 145 3.18 -12.93 -0.49
CA LEU A 145 4.42 -12.63 0.23
C LEU A 145 5.31 -13.86 0.35
N ASP A 146 6.61 -13.62 0.46
CA ASP A 146 7.57 -14.67 0.81
C ASP A 146 7.30 -15.25 2.21
N ASP A 147 7.57 -16.52 2.42
CA ASP A 147 7.28 -17.25 3.68
C ASP A 147 7.90 -16.60 4.92
N VAL A 148 9.02 -15.90 4.76
CA VAL A 148 9.68 -15.15 5.86
C VAL A 148 8.78 -14.03 6.36
N TYR A 149 8.08 -13.34 5.47
CA TYR A 149 7.20 -12.21 5.81
C TYR A 149 5.81 -12.64 6.23
N LYS A 150 5.32 -13.78 5.72
CA LYS A 150 4.03 -14.36 6.14
C LYS A 150 3.97 -14.66 7.63
N ARG A 151 5.11 -14.96 8.27
CA ARG A 151 5.16 -15.29 9.70
C ARG A 151 4.77 -14.14 10.61
N ASP A 152 5.05 -12.92 10.17
CA ASP A 152 4.84 -11.69 10.95
C ASP A 152 3.55 -10.98 10.57
N LEU A 153 2.76 -11.56 9.63
CA LEU A 153 1.56 -10.92 9.09
C LEU A 153 0.37 -11.86 9.19
N SER A 154 -0.73 -11.37 9.77
CA SER A 154 -1.97 -12.13 9.94
C SER A 154 -3.17 -11.38 9.36
N VAL A 155 -4.12 -12.15 8.84
CA VAL A 155 -5.41 -11.65 8.36
C VAL A 155 -6.39 -11.60 9.52
N THR A 156 -7.07 -10.47 9.68
CA THR A 156 -8.11 -10.28 10.70
C THR A 156 -9.45 -9.92 10.06
N SER A 157 -10.50 -9.88 10.86
CA SER A 157 -11.81 -9.42 10.41
C SER A 157 -11.79 -7.97 9.92
N THR A 158 -10.98 -7.13 10.56
CA THR A 158 -10.85 -5.69 10.26
C THR A 158 -9.84 -5.36 9.17
N GLY A 159 -8.83 -6.23 8.95
CA GLY A 159 -7.78 -5.95 7.99
C GLY A 159 -6.60 -6.91 8.09
N LEU A 160 -5.41 -6.34 8.19
CA LEU A 160 -4.14 -7.05 8.36
C LEU A 160 -3.46 -6.58 9.65
N GLU A 161 -2.82 -7.49 10.35
CA GLU A 161 -1.97 -7.20 11.49
C GLU A 161 -0.54 -7.63 11.21
N VAL A 162 0.42 -6.78 11.57
CA VAL A 162 1.86 -7.04 11.40
C VAL A 162 2.53 -7.04 12.76
N LEU A 163 3.28 -8.09 13.06
CA LEU A 163 4.20 -8.12 14.19
C LEU A 163 5.41 -7.24 13.88
N ALA A 164 5.69 -6.34 14.79
CA ALA A 164 6.77 -5.36 14.73
C ALA A 164 7.59 -5.41 16.03
N LEU A 165 8.58 -4.55 16.17
CA LEU A 165 9.32 -4.44 17.42
C LEU A 165 8.46 -3.75 18.48
N ALA A 166 8.35 -4.35 19.66
CA ALA A 166 7.66 -3.78 20.81
C ALA A 166 8.49 -2.69 21.49
N ASN A 167 7.81 -1.76 22.17
CA ASN A 167 8.42 -0.72 22.99
C ASN A 167 9.43 0.17 22.25
N VAL A 168 9.21 0.40 20.96
CA VAL A 168 10.04 1.28 20.13
C VAL A 168 9.38 2.65 19.92
N GLY A 169 10.19 3.64 19.57
CA GLY A 169 9.70 5.00 19.31
C GLY A 169 8.87 5.11 18.01
N PRO A 170 8.13 6.22 17.85
CA PRO A 170 7.23 6.42 16.72
C PRO A 170 7.94 6.40 15.36
N GLU A 171 9.18 6.83 15.27
CA GLU A 171 9.96 6.77 14.03
C GLU A 171 10.23 5.34 13.59
N VAL A 172 10.59 4.46 14.53
CA VAL A 172 10.85 3.04 14.24
C VAL A 172 9.54 2.34 13.85
N SER A 173 8.47 2.55 14.60
CA SER A 173 7.14 1.99 14.28
C SER A 173 6.67 2.41 12.89
N MET A 174 6.85 3.68 12.54
CA MET A 174 6.49 4.22 11.22
C MET A 174 7.31 3.60 10.09
N THR A 175 8.62 3.43 10.30
CA THR A 175 9.51 2.77 9.34
C THR A 175 9.11 1.32 9.13
N GLN A 176 8.73 0.61 10.19
CA GLN A 176 8.23 -0.77 10.10
C GLN A 176 6.92 -0.85 9.32
N ALA A 177 5.99 0.08 9.56
CA ALA A 177 4.74 0.18 8.80
C ALA A 177 4.99 0.44 7.30
N VAL A 178 5.89 1.38 6.96
CA VAL A 178 6.28 1.66 5.57
C VAL A 178 6.86 0.41 4.92
N ASN A 179 7.76 -0.30 5.60
CA ASN A 179 8.39 -1.50 5.07
C ASN A 179 7.36 -2.62 4.83
N ALA A 180 6.43 -2.84 5.77
CA ALA A 180 5.38 -3.84 5.63
C ALA A 180 4.45 -3.50 4.44
N LEU A 181 3.96 -2.27 4.35
CA LEU A 181 3.09 -1.82 3.26
C LEU A 181 3.80 -1.88 1.90
N ARG A 182 5.09 -1.52 1.83
CA ARG A 182 5.87 -1.61 0.59
C ARG A 182 6.02 -3.06 0.14
N ARG A 183 6.33 -4.00 1.03
CA ARG A 183 6.41 -5.42 0.71
C ARG A 183 5.09 -5.98 0.21
N ILE A 184 3.97 -5.64 0.86
CA ILE A 184 2.63 -6.02 0.40
C ILE A 184 2.37 -5.44 -1.00
N SER A 185 2.68 -4.17 -1.22
CA SER A 185 2.52 -3.52 -2.52
C SER A 185 3.38 -4.15 -3.60
N ASP A 186 4.63 -4.49 -3.31
CA ASP A 186 5.57 -5.10 -4.27
C ASP A 186 5.18 -6.54 -4.64
N ALA A 187 4.57 -7.26 -3.70
CA ALA A 187 4.07 -8.62 -3.91
C ALA A 187 2.76 -8.69 -4.70
N LEU A 188 2.08 -7.55 -4.91
CA LEU A 188 0.85 -7.51 -5.69
C LEU A 188 1.06 -7.97 -7.13
N PRO A 189 0.18 -8.84 -7.66
CA PRO A 189 0.18 -9.19 -9.07
C PRO A 189 0.09 -7.95 -9.96
N SER A 190 0.84 -7.93 -11.06
CA SER A 190 0.92 -6.78 -11.97
C SER A 190 -0.45 -6.35 -12.53
N PHE A 191 -1.38 -7.29 -12.72
CA PHE A 191 -2.74 -6.98 -13.21
C PHE A 191 -3.59 -6.18 -12.21
N ILE A 192 -3.28 -6.23 -10.91
CA ILE A 192 -3.95 -5.42 -9.89
C ILE A 192 -3.36 -4.01 -9.83
N LYS A 193 -2.05 -3.85 -10.08
CA LYS A 193 -1.36 -2.56 -10.04
C LYS A 193 -1.80 -1.60 -11.15
N PHE A 194 -2.35 -2.10 -12.24
CA PHE A 194 -2.75 -1.32 -13.42
C PHE A 194 -4.27 -1.10 -13.55
N MET A 195 -5.05 -1.54 -12.59
CA MET A 195 -6.50 -1.29 -12.51
C MET A 195 -6.80 -0.06 -11.64
#